data_2ccb0e4a4987238cec285ba2718c34bb
#
_entry.id   2ccb0e4a4987238cec285ba2718c34bb
#
_cell.length_a   1.000
_cell.length_b   1.000
_cell.length_c   1.000
_cell.angle_alpha   90.00
_cell.angle_beta   90.00
_cell.angle_gamma   90.00
#
_symmetry.space_group_name_H-M   'P 1'
#
loop_
_entity.id
_entity.type
_entity.pdbx_description
1 polymer ?
#
loop_
_entity_poly.entity_id
_entity_poly.type
_entity_poly.pdbx_seq_one_letter_code
_entity_poly.pdbx_strand_id
1 'polypeptide(L)'
;TLLCREDIEIKGKRIAIVGCGRVGRPLSMMFVQFGGVPTLCNSSTNKFRPDTMEKIVGECDILVTCTGIYDIVNVDWIKDETVVIDVGVQRINDKLTGEINREKLNERNIIATPSPGGVGPMTVAMLMNNLTLAWYKQQNIEIMNSNHCDHFRWATDERDELLEE
;
A
#
# COMPACT_ATOMS: atom_id res chain seq x y z
N THR A 1 4.34 1.41 -6.78
CA THR A 1 4.11 0.89 -8.16
C THR A 1 2.64 0.97 -8.54
N LEU A 2 1.68 0.33 -7.80
CA LEU A 2 0.26 0.38 -8.15
C LEU A 2 -0.26 1.82 -8.21
N LEU A 3 -0.07 2.61 -7.16
CA LEU A 3 -0.51 4.01 -7.10
C LEU A 3 0.11 4.84 -8.24
N CYS A 4 1.38 4.65 -8.51
CA CYS A 4 2.10 5.33 -9.58
C CYS A 4 1.56 4.99 -10.99
N ARG A 5 1.15 3.75 -11.21
CA ARG A 5 0.55 3.32 -12.50
C ARG A 5 -0.82 3.92 -12.75
N GLU A 6 -1.54 4.25 -11.70
CA GLU A 6 -2.86 4.88 -11.75
C GLU A 6 -2.78 6.41 -11.57
N ASP A 7 -1.57 6.99 -11.69
CA ASP A 7 -1.29 8.42 -11.51
C ASP A 7 -1.81 9.00 -10.19
N ILE A 8 -1.83 8.17 -9.13
CA ILE A 8 -2.29 8.58 -7.80
C ILE A 8 -1.12 9.19 -7.03
N GLU A 9 -1.18 10.49 -6.80
CA GLU A 9 -0.20 11.22 -6.03
C GLU A 9 -0.26 10.83 -4.54
N ILE A 10 0.91 10.61 -3.92
CA ILE A 10 1.04 10.26 -2.50
C ILE A 10 1.31 11.49 -1.64
N LYS A 11 1.99 12.49 -2.18
CA LYS A 11 2.45 13.66 -1.43
C LYS A 11 1.28 14.41 -0.79
N GLY A 12 1.36 14.61 0.52
CA GLY A 12 0.33 15.29 1.32
C GLY A 12 -0.93 14.46 1.60
N LYS A 13 -1.08 13.25 1.03
CA LYS A 13 -2.26 12.40 1.24
C LYS A 13 -2.25 11.76 2.63
N ARG A 14 -3.41 11.70 3.25
CA ARG A 14 -3.65 10.95 4.50
C ARG A 14 -3.84 9.48 4.18
N ILE A 15 -3.04 8.62 4.79
CA ILE A 15 -2.99 7.20 4.46
C ILE A 15 -3.30 6.39 5.72
N ALA A 16 -4.41 5.69 5.72
CA ALA A 16 -4.73 4.74 6.78
C ALA A 16 -4.12 3.38 6.43
N ILE A 17 -3.29 2.83 7.31
CA ILE A 17 -2.72 1.49 7.16
C ILE A 17 -3.27 0.62 8.29
N VAL A 18 -4.21 -0.24 7.96
CA VAL A 18 -4.80 -1.19 8.89
C VAL A 18 -3.98 -2.47 8.87
N GLY A 19 -3.17 -2.64 9.91
CA GLY A 19 -2.21 -3.71 10.06
C GLY A 19 -0.79 -3.18 10.33
N CYS A 20 -0.29 -3.41 11.56
CA CYS A 20 1.03 -2.97 12.00
C CYS A 20 2.04 -4.12 12.05
N GLY A 21 1.99 -5.00 11.04
CA GLY A 21 2.82 -6.20 10.92
C GLY A 21 4.06 -6.01 10.04
N ARG A 22 4.49 -7.13 9.45
CA ARG A 22 5.66 -7.19 8.56
C ARG A 22 5.50 -6.39 7.27
N VAL A 23 4.28 -6.11 6.84
CA VAL A 23 3.98 -5.32 5.65
C VAL A 23 3.70 -3.86 6.02
N GLY A 24 2.79 -3.62 6.97
CA GLY A 24 2.34 -2.26 7.29
C GLY A 24 3.43 -1.34 7.82
N ARG A 25 4.35 -1.84 8.67
CA ARG A 25 5.45 -1.02 9.21
C ARG A 25 6.40 -0.50 8.14
N PRO A 26 7.04 -1.34 7.30
CA PRO A 26 7.92 -0.84 6.26
C PRO A 26 7.16 0.01 5.22
N LEU A 27 5.92 -0.34 4.92
CA LEU A 27 5.10 0.42 4.00
C LEU A 27 4.82 1.85 4.51
N SER A 28 4.60 2.03 5.82
CA SER A 28 4.40 3.36 6.40
C SER A 28 5.64 4.24 6.23
N MET A 29 6.83 3.68 6.42
CA MET A 29 8.09 4.41 6.20
C MET A 29 8.25 4.82 4.74
N MET A 30 7.91 3.94 3.81
CA MET A 30 7.92 4.27 2.38
C MET A 30 6.95 5.42 2.06
N PHE A 31 5.75 5.41 2.62
CA PHE A 31 4.80 6.51 2.40
C PHE A 31 5.34 7.85 2.94
N VAL A 32 6.00 7.85 4.10
CA VAL A 32 6.67 9.06 4.63
C VAL A 32 7.73 9.56 3.64
N GLN A 33 8.57 8.68 3.09
CA GLN A 33 9.59 9.05 2.10
C GLN A 33 9.00 9.70 0.83
N PHE A 34 7.79 9.29 0.45
CA PHE A 34 7.06 9.89 -0.67
C PHE A 34 6.20 11.10 -0.27
N GLY A 35 6.41 11.64 0.93
CA GLY A 35 5.70 12.83 1.41
C GLY A 35 4.24 12.58 1.82
N GLY A 36 3.83 11.34 1.98
CA GLY A 36 2.51 10.98 2.51
C GLY A 36 2.44 11.08 4.03
N VAL A 37 1.22 11.09 4.57
CA VAL A 37 0.94 11.17 6.03
C VAL A 37 0.30 9.86 6.48
N PRO A 38 1.09 8.81 6.79
CA PRO A 38 0.55 7.51 7.17
C PRO A 38 0.13 7.47 8.65
N THR A 39 -1.01 6.83 8.91
CA THR A 39 -1.49 6.46 10.24
C THR A 39 -1.59 4.95 10.32
N LEU A 40 -0.86 4.33 11.25
CA LEU A 40 -0.87 2.88 11.48
C LEU A 40 -1.95 2.50 12.50
N CYS A 41 -2.86 1.62 12.10
CA CYS A 41 -3.86 1.01 12.97
C CYS A 41 -3.46 -0.42 13.32
N ASN A 42 -3.61 -0.79 14.57
CA ASN A 42 -3.35 -2.14 15.09
C ASN A 42 -4.53 -2.65 15.93
N SER A 43 -4.42 -3.84 16.48
CA SER A 43 -5.45 -4.44 17.32
C SER A 43 -5.81 -3.62 18.58
N SER A 44 -4.95 -2.70 18.99
CA SER A 44 -5.17 -1.82 20.13
C SER A 44 -5.86 -0.50 19.75
N THR A 45 -5.98 -0.17 18.47
CA THR A 45 -6.49 1.13 18.02
C THR A 45 -7.90 1.41 18.57
N ASN A 46 -8.82 0.46 18.44
CA ASN A 46 -10.18 0.60 18.99
C ASN A 46 -10.32 0.12 20.44
N LYS A 47 -9.36 -0.67 20.95
CA LYS A 47 -9.43 -1.20 22.31
C LYS A 47 -9.40 -0.11 23.38
N PHE A 48 -8.58 0.90 23.18
CA PHE A 48 -8.39 1.99 24.14
C PHE A 48 -9.16 3.26 23.78
N ARG A 49 -9.54 3.40 22.51
CA ARG A 49 -10.32 4.55 22.01
C ARG A 49 -11.36 4.03 21.02
N PRO A 50 -12.58 3.77 21.42
CA PRO A 50 -13.68 3.42 20.52
C PRO A 50 -13.80 4.43 19.37
N ASP A 51 -14.25 3.99 18.23
CA ASP A 51 -14.45 4.79 17.00
C ASP A 51 -13.19 5.45 16.40
N THR A 52 -12.00 5.16 16.94
CA THR A 52 -10.74 5.74 16.41
C THR A 52 -10.45 5.22 15.01
N MET A 53 -10.62 3.92 14.75
CA MET A 53 -10.36 3.35 13.43
C MET A 53 -11.36 3.86 12.40
N GLU A 54 -12.64 4.00 12.76
CA GLU A 54 -13.67 4.59 11.90
C GLU A 54 -13.30 6.01 11.47
N LYS A 55 -12.87 6.86 12.41
CA LYS A 55 -12.43 8.23 12.11
C LYS A 55 -11.20 8.25 11.19
N ILE A 56 -10.19 7.43 11.48
CA ILE A 56 -8.97 7.35 10.67
C ILE A 56 -9.31 6.90 9.25
N VAL A 57 -10.15 5.87 9.10
CA VAL A 57 -10.58 5.35 7.80
C VAL A 57 -11.46 6.35 7.07
N GLY A 58 -12.41 6.99 7.77
CA GLY A 58 -13.33 7.97 7.18
C GLY A 58 -12.64 9.25 6.70
N GLU A 59 -11.46 9.56 7.22
CA GLU A 59 -10.72 10.76 6.85
C GLU A 59 -9.57 10.51 5.87
N CYS A 60 -9.20 9.26 5.58
CA CYS A 60 -8.05 8.97 4.74
C CYS A 60 -8.36 9.16 3.24
N ASP A 61 -7.33 9.43 2.47
CA ASP A 61 -7.37 9.50 1.01
C ASP A 61 -6.97 8.15 0.39
N ILE A 62 -6.10 7.41 1.11
CA ILE A 62 -5.64 6.08 0.71
C ILE A 62 -5.82 5.15 1.92
N LEU A 63 -6.51 4.04 1.71
CA LEU A 63 -6.66 2.97 2.70
C LEU A 63 -5.84 1.75 2.27
N VAL A 64 -5.02 1.23 3.16
CA VAL A 64 -4.29 -0.02 2.96
C VAL A 64 -4.68 -1.02 4.04
N THR A 65 -5.13 -2.21 3.67
CA THR A 65 -5.40 -3.31 4.61
C THR A 65 -4.37 -4.42 4.44
N CYS A 66 -3.75 -4.83 5.55
CA CYS A 66 -2.69 -5.83 5.57
C CYS A 66 -2.64 -6.61 6.91
N THR A 67 -3.80 -7.05 7.39
CA THR A 67 -3.97 -7.75 8.68
C THR A 67 -4.06 -9.27 8.55
N GLY A 68 -4.54 -9.76 7.42
CA GLY A 68 -4.95 -11.15 7.23
C GLY A 68 -6.33 -11.47 7.84
N ILE A 69 -7.14 -10.47 8.17
CA ILE A 69 -8.47 -10.64 8.78
C ILE A 69 -9.54 -10.12 7.83
N TYR A 70 -10.51 -10.98 7.48
CA TYR A 70 -11.62 -10.60 6.62
C TYR A 70 -12.57 -9.61 7.32
N ASP A 71 -13.09 -8.67 6.54
CA ASP A 71 -14.08 -7.66 6.96
C ASP A 71 -13.61 -6.82 8.17
N ILE A 72 -12.29 -6.61 8.26
CA ILE A 72 -11.67 -5.86 9.36
C ILE A 72 -12.05 -4.37 9.34
N VAL A 73 -12.36 -3.83 8.16
CA VAL A 73 -12.82 -2.46 7.94
C VAL A 73 -14.25 -2.50 7.42
N ASN A 74 -15.14 -1.82 8.13
CA ASN A 74 -16.50 -1.63 7.61
C ASN A 74 -16.46 -0.68 6.41
N VAL A 75 -17.01 -1.13 5.28
CA VAL A 75 -17.05 -0.37 4.03
C VAL A 75 -17.79 0.97 4.19
N ASP A 76 -18.76 1.05 5.10
CA ASP A 76 -19.52 2.27 5.38
C ASP A 76 -18.65 3.40 5.97
N TRP A 77 -17.50 3.07 6.56
CA TRP A 77 -16.55 4.06 7.07
C TRP A 77 -15.74 4.72 5.95
N ILE A 78 -15.61 4.06 4.78
CA ILE A 78 -14.77 4.53 3.69
C ILE A 78 -15.51 5.66 2.96
N LYS A 79 -14.90 6.83 2.83
CA LYS A 79 -15.48 7.93 2.04
C LYS A 79 -15.37 7.64 0.54
N ASP A 80 -16.23 8.26 -0.24
CA ASP A 80 -16.14 8.18 -1.70
C ASP A 80 -14.80 8.74 -2.20
N GLU A 81 -14.33 8.26 -3.33
CA GLU A 81 -13.03 8.60 -3.95
C GLU A 81 -11.79 8.11 -3.15
N THR A 82 -11.96 7.43 -2.01
CA THR A 82 -10.83 6.79 -1.33
C THR A 82 -10.23 5.70 -2.22
N VAL A 83 -8.90 5.70 -2.32
CA VAL A 83 -8.16 4.63 -2.99
C VAL A 83 -7.91 3.50 -2.00
N VAL A 84 -8.40 2.31 -2.29
CA VAL A 84 -8.29 1.15 -1.41
C VAL A 84 -7.28 0.14 -1.96
N ILE A 85 -6.27 -0.18 -1.16
CA ILE A 85 -5.26 -1.20 -1.46
C ILE A 85 -5.45 -2.37 -0.50
N ASP A 86 -6.10 -3.41 -0.99
CA ASP A 86 -6.32 -4.65 -0.24
C ASP A 86 -5.14 -5.61 -0.46
N VAL A 87 -4.27 -5.70 0.53
CA VAL A 87 -3.02 -6.50 0.47
C VAL A 87 -3.25 -7.93 0.94
N GLY A 88 -4.06 -8.10 1.95
CA GLY A 88 -4.29 -9.41 2.56
C GLY A 88 -5.12 -10.32 1.67
N VAL A 89 -4.84 -11.60 1.77
CA VAL A 89 -5.60 -12.64 1.09
C VAL A 89 -5.86 -13.76 2.07
N GLN A 90 -7.10 -14.21 2.15
CA GLN A 90 -7.49 -15.37 2.93
C GLN A 90 -8.31 -16.34 2.09
N ARG A 91 -8.48 -17.55 2.61
CA ARG A 91 -9.34 -18.55 2.01
C ARG A 91 -10.60 -18.71 2.86
N ILE A 92 -11.75 -18.36 2.30
CA ILE A 92 -13.07 -18.53 2.91
C ILE A 92 -13.88 -19.43 2.00
N ASN A 93 -14.40 -20.54 2.53
CA ASN A 93 -15.18 -21.53 1.75
C ASN A 93 -14.48 -21.92 0.43
N ASP A 94 -13.19 -22.25 0.50
CA ASP A 94 -12.32 -22.61 -0.64
C ASP A 94 -12.13 -21.52 -1.72
N LYS A 95 -12.63 -20.32 -1.51
CA LYS A 95 -12.39 -19.17 -2.38
C LYS A 95 -11.33 -18.24 -1.75
N LEU A 96 -10.43 -17.76 -2.58
CA LEU A 96 -9.52 -16.68 -2.18
C LEU A 96 -10.30 -15.37 -2.15
N THR A 97 -10.20 -14.64 -1.05
CA THR A 97 -10.82 -13.34 -0.87
C THR A 97 -9.84 -12.36 -0.22
N GLY A 98 -10.08 -11.08 -0.40
CA GLY A 98 -9.34 -10.01 0.28
C GLY A 98 -9.78 -9.83 1.73
N GLU A 99 -9.33 -8.74 2.33
CA GLU A 99 -9.69 -8.33 3.70
C GLU A 99 -10.94 -7.44 3.74
N ILE A 100 -11.32 -6.84 2.62
CA ILE A 100 -12.48 -5.94 2.54
C ILE A 100 -13.64 -6.67 1.84
N ASN A 101 -14.85 -6.44 2.33
CA ASN A 101 -16.07 -6.98 1.72
C ASN A 101 -16.28 -6.37 0.33
N ARG A 102 -15.96 -7.17 -0.70
CA ARG A 102 -15.94 -6.74 -2.10
C ARG A 102 -17.33 -6.44 -2.64
N GLU A 103 -18.35 -7.14 -2.20
CA GLU A 103 -19.73 -6.95 -2.67
C GLU A 103 -20.21 -5.56 -2.28
N LYS A 104 -20.07 -5.21 -1.00
CA LYS A 104 -20.39 -3.87 -0.48
C LYS A 104 -19.54 -2.77 -1.13
N LEU A 105 -18.26 -3.04 -1.39
CA LEU A 105 -17.36 -2.06 -2.00
C LEU A 105 -17.77 -1.73 -3.44
N ASN A 106 -18.22 -2.72 -4.21
CA ASN A 106 -18.64 -2.54 -5.60
C ASN A 106 -19.95 -1.72 -5.76
N GLU A 107 -20.73 -1.58 -4.69
CA GLU A 107 -21.93 -0.74 -4.67
C GLU A 107 -21.60 0.76 -4.56
N ARG A 108 -20.33 1.09 -4.31
CA ARG A 108 -19.85 2.46 -4.09
C ARG A 108 -18.83 2.87 -5.15
N ASN A 109 -18.70 4.17 -5.37
CA ASN A 109 -17.70 4.74 -6.28
C ASN A 109 -16.31 4.82 -5.59
N ILE A 110 -15.72 3.65 -5.30
CA ILE A 110 -14.44 3.53 -4.61
C ILE A 110 -13.44 2.81 -5.54
N ILE A 111 -12.28 3.43 -5.73
CA ILE A 111 -11.17 2.83 -6.49
C ILE A 111 -10.48 1.78 -5.61
N ALA A 112 -10.51 0.52 -6.01
CA ALA A 112 -9.93 -0.54 -5.19
C ALA A 112 -9.11 -1.54 -6.02
N THR A 113 -8.00 -2.00 -5.46
CA THR A 113 -7.25 -3.11 -6.06
C THR A 113 -8.11 -4.37 -6.09
N PRO A 114 -8.08 -5.15 -7.18
CA PRO A 114 -8.75 -6.44 -7.18
C PRO A 114 -8.12 -7.39 -6.15
N SER A 115 -8.94 -8.15 -5.44
CA SER A 115 -8.48 -9.20 -4.55
C SER A 115 -9.37 -10.45 -4.70
N PRO A 116 -8.82 -11.55 -5.21
CA PRO A 116 -7.46 -11.77 -5.70
C PRO A 116 -7.15 -11.07 -7.04
N GLY A 117 -5.87 -10.96 -7.39
CA GLY A 117 -5.41 -10.50 -8.71
C GLY A 117 -4.73 -9.12 -8.75
N GLY A 118 -4.75 -8.37 -7.64
CA GLY A 118 -4.11 -7.05 -7.54
C GLY A 118 -2.69 -7.09 -6.98
N VAL A 119 -2.57 -6.95 -5.66
CA VAL A 119 -1.27 -6.81 -4.98
C VAL A 119 -0.41 -8.08 -5.09
N GLY A 120 -0.99 -9.27 -5.03
CA GLY A 120 -0.24 -10.53 -5.09
C GLY A 120 0.62 -10.66 -6.35
N PRO A 121 0.06 -10.66 -7.56
CA PRO A 121 0.81 -10.70 -8.82
C PRO A 121 1.83 -9.57 -8.94
N MET A 122 1.49 -8.36 -8.49
CA MET A 122 2.41 -7.24 -8.50
C MET A 122 3.61 -7.47 -7.57
N THR A 123 3.41 -8.09 -6.41
CA THR A 123 4.49 -8.45 -5.47
C THR A 123 5.49 -9.38 -6.13
N VAL A 124 5.03 -10.39 -6.87
CA VAL A 124 5.89 -11.32 -7.61
C VAL A 124 6.66 -10.59 -8.71
N ALA A 125 5.99 -9.76 -9.50
CA ALA A 125 6.63 -8.99 -10.56
C ALA A 125 7.72 -8.06 -10.00
N MET A 126 7.44 -7.40 -8.88
CA MET A 126 8.40 -6.51 -8.22
C MET A 126 9.59 -7.26 -7.60
N LEU A 127 9.37 -8.47 -7.08
CA LEU A 127 10.46 -9.32 -6.59
C LEU A 127 11.41 -9.68 -7.73
N MET A 128 10.88 -10.09 -8.88
CA MET A 128 11.69 -10.39 -10.06
C MET A 128 12.46 -9.15 -10.56
N ASN A 129 11.80 -7.99 -10.60
CA ASN A 129 12.45 -6.74 -10.96
C ASN A 129 13.60 -6.40 -10.00
N ASN A 130 13.39 -6.50 -8.68
CA ASN A 130 14.43 -6.23 -7.68
C ASN A 130 15.60 -7.20 -7.79
N LEU A 131 15.34 -8.49 -8.09
CA LEU A 131 16.38 -9.49 -8.32
C LEU A 131 17.23 -9.12 -9.55
N THR A 132 16.59 -8.74 -10.64
CA THR A 132 17.27 -8.30 -11.87
C THR A 132 18.13 -7.07 -11.60
N LEU A 133 17.63 -6.07 -10.92
CA LEU A 133 18.38 -4.87 -10.54
C LEU A 133 19.60 -5.21 -9.65
N ALA A 134 19.42 -6.10 -8.68
CA ALA A 134 20.52 -6.55 -7.81
C ALA A 134 21.61 -7.25 -8.62
N TRP A 135 21.23 -8.08 -9.60
CA TRP A 135 22.18 -8.76 -10.48
C TRP A 135 22.97 -7.76 -11.34
N TYR A 136 22.33 -6.78 -11.97
CA TYR A 136 23.00 -5.74 -12.74
C TYR A 136 24.03 -4.99 -11.89
N LYS A 137 23.64 -4.61 -10.65
CA LYS A 137 24.58 -3.96 -9.71
C LYS A 137 25.79 -4.82 -9.40
N GLN A 138 25.60 -6.12 -9.16
CA GLN A 138 26.71 -7.05 -8.90
C GLN A 138 27.66 -7.18 -10.09
N GLN A 139 27.17 -7.05 -11.31
CA GLN A 139 27.97 -7.12 -12.53
C GLN A 139 28.58 -5.78 -12.94
N ASN A 140 28.37 -4.70 -12.19
CA ASN A 140 28.74 -3.32 -12.55
C ASN A 140 28.22 -2.89 -13.93
N ILE A 141 27.06 -3.38 -14.32
CA ILE A 141 26.40 -3.02 -15.58
C ILE A 141 25.50 -1.83 -15.30
N GLU A 142 25.76 -0.69 -15.96
CA GLU A 142 24.85 0.44 -15.94
C GLU A 142 23.54 0.08 -16.64
N ILE A 143 22.43 0.25 -15.93
CA ILE A 143 21.10 0.08 -16.51
C ILE A 143 20.80 1.37 -17.26
N MET A 144 20.78 1.32 -18.58
CA MET A 144 20.25 2.44 -19.37
C MET A 144 18.80 2.67 -18.92
N ASN A 145 18.55 3.83 -18.31
CA ASN A 145 17.22 4.26 -17.88
C ASN A 145 16.27 4.24 -19.09
N SER A 146 15.54 3.16 -19.26
CA SER A 146 14.35 3.18 -20.10
C SER A 146 13.29 3.99 -19.30
N ASN A 147 12.88 5.12 -19.86
CA ASN A 147 11.92 6.10 -19.33
C ASN A 147 10.53 5.50 -19.00
N HIS A 148 10.45 4.57 -18.07
CA HIS A 148 9.19 4.06 -17.55
C HIS A 148 9.28 3.99 -16.03
N CYS A 149 8.75 4.99 -15.38
CA CYS A 149 8.69 5.21 -13.93
C CYS A 149 10.00 5.74 -13.31
N ASP A 150 10.28 7.03 -13.45
CA ASP A 150 11.31 7.75 -12.67
C ASP A 150 11.12 7.63 -11.13
N HIS A 151 10.02 7.06 -10.70
CA HIS A 151 9.68 6.79 -9.29
C HIS A 151 10.35 5.52 -8.72
N PHE A 152 11.14 4.77 -9.50
CA PHE A 152 11.93 3.63 -9.01
C PHE A 152 13.37 3.99 -8.62
N ARG A 153 13.71 5.27 -8.62
CA ARG A 153 15.05 5.79 -8.32
C ARG A 153 15.48 5.74 -6.85
N TRP A 154 14.66 5.23 -5.97
CA TRP A 154 14.86 5.29 -4.51
C TRP A 154 15.92 4.35 -3.93
N ALA A 155 16.75 3.75 -4.75
CA ALA A 155 17.80 2.86 -4.24
C ALA A 155 19.24 3.34 -4.48
N THR A 156 19.48 4.43 -5.20
CA THR A 156 20.85 4.71 -5.66
C THR A 156 21.43 6.10 -5.47
N ASP A 157 20.66 7.19 -5.49
CA ASP A 157 21.32 8.50 -5.66
C ASP A 157 21.02 9.58 -4.62
N GLU A 158 19.95 9.51 -3.83
CA GLU A 158 19.61 10.61 -2.91
C GLU A 158 20.12 10.44 -1.47
N ARG A 159 20.78 9.35 -1.13
CA ARG A 159 21.36 9.18 0.21
C ARG A 159 22.71 9.87 0.38
N ASP A 160 23.40 10.10 -0.70
CA ASP A 160 24.74 10.72 -0.64
C ASP A 160 24.66 12.25 -0.59
N GLU A 161 23.58 12.86 -1.12
CA GLU A 161 23.40 14.34 -1.06
C GLU A 161 22.88 14.85 0.30
N LEU A 162 22.19 14.01 1.09
CA LEU A 162 21.66 14.40 2.40
C LEU A 162 22.67 14.26 3.56
N LEU A 163 23.88 13.76 3.31
CA LEU A 163 24.95 13.62 4.30
C LEU A 163 26.03 14.71 4.17
N GLU A 164 25.91 15.63 3.20
CA GLU A 164 26.84 16.73 3.00
C GLU A 164 26.30 18.11 3.45
N GLU A 165 25.10 18.19 4.04
CA GLU A 165 24.60 19.36 4.78
C GLU A 165 24.56 19.09 6.31
#